data_ccd3124208d801bb51bd5ae928e0b487
#
_entry.id   ccd3124208d801bb51bd5ae928e0b487
#
_cell.length_a   1.000
_cell.length_b   1.000
_cell.length_c   1.000
_cell.angle_alpha   90.00
_cell.angle_beta   90.00
_cell.angle_gamma   90.00
#
_symmetry.space_group_name_H-M   'P 1'
#
loop_
_entity.id
_entity.type
_entity.pdbx_description
1 polymer ?
#
loop_
_entity_poly.entity_id
_entity_poly.type
_entity_poly.pdbx_seq_one_letter_code
_entity_poly.pdbx_strand_id
1 'polypeptide(L)'
;MNDATFSEKYAAYASMAEARLRACAGSGSTLEEAMGYTLFSDGKRVRPALALAVCDMLCGEPEKALPYAAAIELIHTYSLIHDDLPCMDDDDERRGRPSCHVAFGEALALLAGDGLLTKAFSVASEGGSAEAVRVISDCAYEMALGQADEFVNKDASILVDNILEIYARKTGALLVAAAVCGGIAAGADGETLDKLRAFALNLGLAFQLRDDLLDADGEESLLIAVAGRAAAEKLAAEYTQKAEAALAGFGNKGFLLTLTDKLLHRNR
;
A
#
# COMPACT_ATOMS: atom_id res chain seq x y z
N MET A 1 -9.10 -3.31 -20.66
CA MET A 1 -10.45 -3.34 -20.01
C MET A 1 -11.07 -1.96 -20.22
N ASN A 2 -12.38 -1.84 -20.41
CA ASN A 2 -13.00 -0.51 -20.46
C ASN A 2 -13.24 0.06 -19.04
N ASP A 3 -13.44 1.39 -18.95
CA ASP A 3 -13.55 2.09 -17.67
C ASP A 3 -14.75 1.65 -16.82
N ALA A 4 -15.88 1.35 -17.41
CA ALA A 4 -17.07 0.90 -16.70
C ALA A 4 -16.81 -0.46 -16.02
N THR A 5 -16.32 -1.43 -16.77
CA THR A 5 -15.96 -2.77 -16.24
C THR A 5 -14.86 -2.70 -15.17
N PHE A 6 -13.89 -1.80 -15.32
CA PHE A 6 -12.87 -1.58 -14.29
C PHE A 6 -13.49 -1.04 -13.01
N SER A 7 -14.32 0.01 -13.12
CA SER A 7 -14.96 0.66 -11.96
C SER A 7 -15.87 -0.29 -11.20
N GLU A 8 -16.64 -1.13 -11.89
CA GLU A 8 -17.49 -2.15 -11.29
C GLU A 8 -16.66 -3.20 -10.53
N LYS A 9 -15.59 -3.74 -11.13
CA LYS A 9 -14.70 -4.70 -10.47
C LYS A 9 -13.96 -4.08 -9.28
N TYR A 10 -13.47 -2.85 -9.44
CA TYR A 10 -12.80 -2.16 -8.35
C TYR A 10 -13.73 -1.94 -7.16
N ALA A 11 -14.95 -1.48 -7.40
CA ALA A 11 -15.97 -1.31 -6.37
C ALA A 11 -16.32 -2.64 -5.68
N ALA A 12 -16.40 -3.75 -6.43
CA ALA A 12 -16.62 -5.07 -5.87
C ALA A 12 -15.47 -5.48 -4.92
N TYR A 13 -14.21 -5.36 -5.35
CA TYR A 13 -13.05 -5.68 -4.50
C TYR A 13 -12.98 -4.77 -3.26
N ALA A 14 -13.21 -3.47 -3.42
CA ALA A 14 -13.24 -2.54 -2.30
C ALA A 14 -14.34 -2.90 -1.28
N SER A 15 -15.54 -3.27 -1.76
CA SER A 15 -16.66 -3.71 -0.92
C SER A 15 -16.35 -5.01 -0.17
N MET A 16 -15.73 -6.00 -0.84
CA MET A 16 -15.30 -7.25 -0.21
C MET A 16 -14.27 -6.99 0.90
N ALA A 17 -13.28 -6.15 0.63
CA ALA A 17 -12.27 -5.76 1.60
C ALA A 17 -12.89 -5.01 2.79
N GLU A 18 -13.78 -4.05 2.53
CA GLU A 18 -14.45 -3.28 3.58
C GLU A 18 -15.31 -4.16 4.49
N ALA A 19 -16.07 -5.10 3.92
CA ALA A 19 -16.86 -6.06 4.68
C ALA A 19 -15.96 -6.93 5.60
N ARG A 20 -14.81 -7.37 5.07
CA ARG A 20 -13.84 -8.15 5.84
C ARG A 20 -13.19 -7.32 6.95
N LEU A 21 -12.81 -6.08 6.68
CA LEU A 21 -12.24 -5.17 7.66
C LEU A 21 -13.22 -4.92 8.82
N ARG A 22 -14.51 -4.67 8.52
CA ARG A 22 -15.55 -4.51 9.54
C ARG A 22 -15.73 -5.75 10.41
N ALA A 23 -15.60 -6.94 9.84
CA ALA A 23 -15.71 -8.19 10.58
C ALA A 23 -14.52 -8.43 11.54
N CYS A 24 -13.34 -7.87 11.26
CA CYS A 24 -12.13 -8.13 12.06
C CYS A 24 -11.70 -6.95 12.96
N ALA A 25 -12.20 -5.74 12.75
CA ALA A 25 -11.73 -4.55 13.48
C ALA A 25 -12.12 -4.55 14.97
N GLY A 26 -13.18 -5.26 15.33
CA GLY A 26 -13.75 -5.20 16.69
C GLY A 26 -14.63 -3.96 16.89
N SER A 27 -15.41 -3.97 17.95
CA SER A 27 -16.24 -2.84 18.37
C SER A 27 -16.62 -3.01 19.85
N GLY A 28 -16.39 -2.01 20.67
CA GLY A 28 -16.84 -2.04 22.06
C GLY A 28 -15.83 -1.54 23.10
N SER A 29 -14.60 -1.27 22.70
CA SER A 29 -13.61 -0.59 23.54
C SER A 29 -13.16 0.73 22.90
N THR A 30 -12.73 1.68 23.71
CA THR A 30 -12.20 2.97 23.23
C THR A 30 -11.00 2.77 22.29
N LEU A 31 -10.19 1.71 22.50
CA LEU A 31 -9.10 1.36 21.59
C LEU A 31 -9.64 0.95 20.22
N GLU A 32 -10.65 0.10 20.16
CA GLU A 32 -11.26 -0.34 18.89
C GLU A 32 -11.96 0.83 18.17
N GLU A 33 -12.53 1.78 18.91
CA GLU A 33 -13.07 3.02 18.34
C GLU A 33 -11.97 3.85 17.68
N ALA A 34 -10.81 4.04 18.34
CA ALA A 34 -9.66 4.75 17.80
C ALA A 34 -9.05 4.03 16.57
N MET A 35 -8.93 2.70 16.62
CA MET A 35 -8.50 1.88 15.47
C MET A 35 -9.46 2.06 14.28
N GLY A 36 -10.76 1.95 14.51
CA GLY A 36 -11.80 2.08 13.49
C GLY A 36 -11.90 3.49 12.90
N TYR A 37 -11.55 4.50 13.66
CA TYR A 37 -11.64 5.91 13.25
C TYR A 37 -10.85 6.21 11.97
N THR A 38 -9.60 5.79 11.90
CA THR A 38 -8.77 5.94 10.71
C THR A 38 -9.03 4.84 9.69
N LEU A 39 -9.22 3.59 10.14
CA LEU A 39 -9.45 2.44 9.26
C LEU A 39 -10.67 2.64 8.35
N PHE A 40 -11.76 3.20 8.88
CA PHE A 40 -13.01 3.42 8.14
C PHE A 40 -13.18 4.85 7.63
N SER A 41 -12.12 5.66 7.68
CA SER A 41 -12.09 6.92 6.95
C SER A 41 -12.03 6.68 5.43
N ASP A 42 -12.34 7.73 4.66
CA ASP A 42 -12.30 7.65 3.19
C ASP A 42 -10.93 7.18 2.70
N GLY A 43 -10.92 6.08 1.95
CA GLY A 43 -9.72 5.48 1.41
C GLY A 43 -9.99 4.67 0.15
N LYS A 44 -9.09 4.75 -0.81
CA LYS A 44 -9.23 4.08 -2.12
C LYS A 44 -9.12 2.55 -2.02
N ARG A 45 -8.65 1.97 -0.92
CA ARG A 45 -8.46 0.50 -0.76
C ARG A 45 -7.63 -0.13 -1.89
N VAL A 46 -6.59 0.57 -2.36
CA VAL A 46 -5.75 0.13 -3.50
C VAL A 46 -5.06 -1.19 -3.21
N ARG A 47 -4.46 -1.33 -2.02
CA ARG A 47 -3.70 -2.54 -1.63
C ARG A 47 -4.59 -3.77 -1.51
N PRO A 48 -5.74 -3.71 -0.82
CA PRO A 48 -6.70 -4.81 -0.85
C PRO A 48 -7.19 -5.17 -2.24
N ALA A 49 -7.56 -4.15 -3.06
CA ALA A 49 -8.03 -4.38 -4.41
C ALA A 49 -6.96 -5.05 -5.29
N LEU A 50 -5.68 -4.70 -5.11
CA LEU A 50 -4.55 -5.33 -5.79
C LEU A 50 -4.43 -6.82 -5.42
N ALA A 51 -4.48 -7.16 -4.12
CA ALA A 51 -4.38 -8.55 -3.68
C ALA A 51 -5.52 -9.41 -4.23
N LEU A 52 -6.76 -8.90 -4.15
CA LEU A 52 -7.94 -9.58 -4.68
C LEU A 52 -7.88 -9.72 -6.19
N ALA A 53 -7.45 -8.68 -6.91
CA ALA A 53 -7.34 -8.70 -8.37
C ALA A 53 -6.27 -9.67 -8.88
N VAL A 54 -5.14 -9.80 -8.17
CA VAL A 54 -4.10 -10.79 -8.51
C VAL A 54 -4.65 -12.21 -8.31
N CYS A 55 -5.33 -12.47 -7.21
CA CYS A 55 -5.93 -13.77 -6.95
C CYS A 55 -7.01 -14.11 -8.00
N ASP A 56 -7.91 -13.17 -8.32
CA ASP A 56 -8.92 -13.31 -9.37
C ASP A 56 -8.29 -13.56 -10.76
N MET A 57 -7.23 -12.83 -11.09
CA MET A 57 -6.50 -13.02 -12.35
C MET A 57 -5.95 -14.44 -12.52
N LEU A 58 -5.47 -15.04 -11.43
CA LEU A 58 -4.77 -16.33 -11.46
C LEU A 58 -5.71 -17.54 -11.31
N CYS A 59 -6.73 -17.47 -10.45
CA CYS A 59 -7.61 -18.60 -10.17
C CYS A 59 -9.12 -18.31 -10.23
N GLY A 60 -9.53 -17.03 -10.39
CA GLY A 60 -10.95 -16.65 -10.44
C GLY A 60 -11.66 -16.68 -9.08
N GLU A 61 -10.93 -16.77 -7.96
CA GLU A 61 -11.49 -16.90 -6.60
C GLU A 61 -10.87 -15.82 -5.67
N PRO A 62 -11.19 -14.51 -5.85
CA PRO A 62 -10.59 -13.43 -5.10
C PRO A 62 -10.78 -13.56 -3.58
N GLU A 63 -11.84 -14.24 -3.13
CA GLU A 63 -12.14 -14.45 -1.71
C GLU A 63 -11.02 -15.15 -0.96
N LYS A 64 -10.21 -15.98 -1.62
CA LYS A 64 -9.05 -16.66 -1.02
C LYS A 64 -8.01 -15.69 -0.50
N ALA A 65 -7.89 -14.51 -1.10
CA ALA A 65 -6.94 -13.48 -0.69
C ALA A 65 -7.49 -12.53 0.39
N LEU A 66 -8.77 -12.61 0.78
CA LEU A 66 -9.40 -11.67 1.71
C LEU A 66 -8.68 -11.53 3.07
N PRO A 67 -8.22 -12.60 3.74
CA PRO A 67 -7.49 -12.45 5.01
C PRO A 67 -6.22 -11.62 4.84
N TYR A 68 -5.47 -11.85 3.76
CA TYR A 68 -4.23 -11.13 3.48
C TYR A 68 -4.49 -9.69 3.05
N ALA A 69 -5.50 -9.47 2.21
CA ALA A 69 -5.92 -8.14 1.77
C ALA A 69 -6.32 -7.25 2.96
N ALA A 70 -7.11 -7.81 3.90
CA ALA A 70 -7.48 -7.11 5.13
C ALA A 70 -6.28 -6.84 6.03
N ALA A 71 -5.40 -7.82 6.25
CA ALA A 71 -4.20 -7.67 7.05
C ALA A 71 -3.29 -6.55 6.54
N ILE A 72 -3.09 -6.48 5.23
CA ILE A 72 -2.27 -5.45 4.59
C ILE A 72 -2.88 -4.05 4.77
N GLU A 73 -4.21 -3.93 4.71
CA GLU A 73 -4.87 -2.64 4.95
C GLU A 73 -4.82 -2.23 6.43
N LEU A 74 -4.88 -3.18 7.38
CA LEU A 74 -4.63 -2.90 8.79
C LEU A 74 -3.22 -2.37 9.00
N ILE A 75 -2.21 -2.98 8.36
CA ILE A 75 -0.81 -2.52 8.39
C ILE A 75 -0.68 -1.13 7.76
N HIS A 76 -1.30 -0.90 6.62
CA HIS A 76 -1.30 0.44 6.03
C HIS A 76 -1.94 1.48 6.94
N THR A 77 -3.03 1.11 7.63
CA THR A 77 -3.75 2.06 8.49
C THR A 77 -2.95 2.39 9.76
N TYR A 78 -2.27 1.41 10.37
CA TYR A 78 -1.42 1.72 11.52
C TYR A 78 -0.32 2.71 11.15
N SER A 79 0.31 2.54 9.97
CA SER A 79 1.37 3.46 9.56
C SER A 79 0.85 4.89 9.41
N LEU A 80 -0.35 5.08 8.86
CA LEU A 80 -0.97 6.41 8.77
C LEU A 80 -1.24 7.04 10.14
N ILE A 81 -1.69 6.23 11.12
CA ILE A 81 -1.93 6.74 12.49
C ILE A 81 -0.62 7.15 13.15
N HIS A 82 0.45 6.36 12.97
CA HIS A 82 1.74 6.66 13.58
C HIS A 82 2.45 7.81 12.87
N ASP A 83 2.35 7.89 11.54
CA ASP A 83 2.92 9.00 10.76
C ASP A 83 2.34 10.35 11.21
N ASP A 84 1.05 10.42 11.53
CA ASP A 84 0.38 11.65 11.99
C ASP A 84 0.79 12.10 13.40
N LEU A 85 1.47 11.26 14.21
CA LEU A 85 1.81 11.61 15.61
C LEU A 85 2.74 12.85 15.69
N PRO A 86 2.65 13.66 16.78
CA PRO A 86 3.50 14.83 16.96
C PRO A 86 5.01 14.55 16.98
N CYS A 87 5.42 13.33 17.26
CA CYS A 87 6.82 12.92 17.20
C CYS A 87 7.26 12.43 15.80
N MET A 88 6.36 12.42 14.83
CA MET A 88 6.57 11.99 13.46
C MET A 88 6.36 13.17 12.49
N ASP A 89 5.28 13.17 11.71
CA ASP A 89 5.00 14.23 10.73
C ASP A 89 4.18 15.39 11.35
N ASP A 90 3.60 15.21 12.56
CA ASP A 90 2.81 16.20 13.31
C ASP A 90 1.59 16.73 12.52
N ASP A 91 0.89 15.81 11.85
CA ASP A 91 -0.24 16.13 11.00
C ASP A 91 -1.55 16.19 11.80
N ASP A 92 -2.15 17.36 11.94
CA ASP A 92 -3.42 17.56 12.64
C ASP A 92 -4.65 17.04 11.86
N GLU A 93 -4.52 16.81 10.55
CA GLU A 93 -5.62 16.40 9.66
C GLU A 93 -5.23 15.24 8.74
N ARG A 94 -6.10 14.24 8.64
CA ARG A 94 -5.99 13.11 7.70
C ARG A 94 -7.28 12.90 6.92
N ARG A 95 -7.22 13.01 5.59
CA ARG A 95 -8.39 12.79 4.71
C ARG A 95 -9.59 13.70 5.03
N GLY A 96 -9.33 15.00 5.31
CA GLY A 96 -10.37 15.99 5.61
C GLY A 96 -11.01 15.87 6.98
N ARG A 97 -10.37 15.14 7.92
CA ARG A 97 -10.81 14.93 9.29
C ARG A 97 -9.63 15.10 10.26
N PRO A 98 -9.86 15.47 11.52
CA PRO A 98 -8.81 15.45 12.52
C PRO A 98 -8.09 14.11 12.55
N SER A 99 -6.76 14.12 12.67
CA SER A 99 -5.97 12.89 12.80
C SER A 99 -6.32 12.13 14.09
N CYS A 100 -5.91 10.87 14.21
CA CYS A 100 -6.27 10.02 15.33
C CYS A 100 -5.80 10.61 16.67
N HIS A 101 -4.58 11.19 16.70
CA HIS A 101 -4.04 11.78 17.92
C HIS A 101 -4.79 13.06 18.35
N VAL A 102 -5.30 13.84 17.42
CA VAL A 102 -6.14 15.00 17.70
C VAL A 102 -7.50 14.56 18.24
N ALA A 103 -8.08 13.50 17.69
CA ALA A 103 -9.42 13.03 18.07
C ALA A 103 -9.44 12.24 19.40
N PHE A 104 -8.40 11.45 19.69
CA PHE A 104 -8.36 10.52 20.83
C PHE A 104 -7.20 10.75 21.80
N GLY A 105 -6.28 11.67 21.49
CA GLY A 105 -5.04 11.89 22.22
C GLY A 105 -3.92 10.95 21.79
N GLU A 106 -2.68 11.40 21.97
CA GLU A 106 -1.45 10.72 21.49
C GLU A 106 -1.33 9.27 21.98
N ALA A 107 -1.61 9.03 23.27
CA ALA A 107 -1.47 7.69 23.86
C ALA A 107 -2.42 6.66 23.23
N LEU A 108 -3.67 7.04 22.96
CA LEU A 108 -4.63 6.16 22.31
C LEU A 108 -4.33 5.99 20.82
N ALA A 109 -3.84 7.03 20.14
CA ALA A 109 -3.41 6.92 18.76
C ALA A 109 -2.22 5.96 18.61
N LEU A 110 -1.19 6.09 19.47
CA LEU A 110 -0.07 5.15 19.51
C LEU A 110 -0.55 3.70 19.68
N LEU A 111 -1.39 3.46 20.70
CA LEU A 111 -1.92 2.13 20.97
C LEU A 111 -2.87 1.62 19.88
N ALA A 112 -3.59 2.50 19.18
CA ALA A 112 -4.44 2.13 18.05
C ALA A 112 -3.59 1.62 16.87
N GLY A 113 -2.47 2.26 16.59
CA GLY A 113 -1.49 1.78 15.61
C GLY A 113 -0.94 0.39 15.99
N ASP A 114 -0.48 0.22 17.24
CA ASP A 114 0.02 -1.07 17.76
C ASP A 114 -1.06 -2.16 17.69
N GLY A 115 -2.30 -1.80 18.02
CA GLY A 115 -3.45 -2.69 17.97
C GLY A 115 -3.74 -3.17 16.55
N LEU A 116 -3.74 -2.26 15.56
CA LEU A 116 -3.93 -2.59 14.15
C LEU A 116 -2.81 -3.48 13.61
N LEU A 117 -1.53 -3.15 13.90
CA LEU A 117 -0.38 -3.93 13.48
C LEU A 117 -0.44 -5.36 14.05
N THR A 118 -0.73 -5.49 15.34
CA THR A 118 -0.83 -6.81 15.99
C THR A 118 -2.01 -7.61 15.43
N LYS A 119 -3.16 -6.96 15.26
CA LYS A 119 -4.38 -7.56 14.70
C LYS A 119 -4.18 -8.05 13.27
N ALA A 120 -3.36 -7.36 12.48
CA ALA A 120 -3.06 -7.72 11.09
C ALA A 120 -2.49 -9.15 10.99
N PHE A 121 -1.55 -9.52 11.85
CA PHE A 121 -0.96 -10.87 11.82
C PHE A 121 -1.97 -11.94 12.23
N SER A 122 -2.85 -11.65 13.19
CA SER A 122 -3.95 -12.54 13.54
C SER A 122 -4.88 -12.78 12.33
N VAL A 123 -5.27 -11.70 11.64
CA VAL A 123 -6.15 -11.78 10.46
C VAL A 123 -5.45 -12.50 9.30
N ALA A 124 -4.15 -12.23 9.05
CA ALA A 124 -3.39 -12.93 8.01
C ALA A 124 -3.31 -14.44 8.27
N SER A 125 -3.18 -14.86 9.53
CA SER A 125 -3.07 -16.28 9.89
C SER A 125 -4.33 -17.09 9.54
N GLU A 126 -5.49 -16.45 9.46
CA GLU A 126 -6.75 -17.09 9.07
C GLU A 126 -6.73 -17.58 7.60
N GLY A 127 -5.85 -17.02 6.77
CA GLY A 127 -5.64 -17.49 5.40
C GLY A 127 -4.87 -18.82 5.28
N GLY A 128 -4.33 -19.32 6.39
CA GLY A 128 -3.72 -20.66 6.49
C GLY A 128 -2.32 -20.81 5.86
N SER A 129 -1.73 -19.76 5.27
CA SER A 129 -0.38 -19.80 4.69
C SER A 129 0.63 -19.10 5.59
N ALA A 130 1.55 -19.88 6.19
CA ALA A 130 2.67 -19.32 6.94
C ALA A 130 3.60 -18.48 6.04
N GLU A 131 3.73 -18.84 4.76
CA GLU A 131 4.50 -18.06 3.79
C GLU A 131 3.90 -16.67 3.57
N ALA A 132 2.59 -16.55 3.40
CA ALA A 132 1.92 -15.26 3.25
C ALA A 132 2.08 -14.39 4.50
N VAL A 133 1.94 -14.97 5.70
CA VAL A 133 2.19 -14.26 6.97
C VAL A 133 3.61 -13.74 7.04
N ARG A 134 4.60 -14.56 6.64
CA ARG A 134 6.00 -14.15 6.59
C ARG A 134 6.22 -13.00 5.60
N VAL A 135 5.67 -13.10 4.38
CA VAL A 135 5.76 -12.01 3.37
C VAL A 135 5.18 -10.72 3.92
N ILE A 136 4.01 -10.76 4.57
CA ILE A 136 3.38 -9.58 5.19
C ILE A 136 4.28 -9.00 6.29
N SER A 137 4.87 -9.86 7.14
CA SER A 137 5.76 -9.42 8.21
C SER A 137 7.04 -8.77 7.68
N ASP A 138 7.69 -9.41 6.71
CA ASP A 138 8.91 -8.90 6.10
C ASP A 138 8.64 -7.54 5.42
N CYS A 139 7.54 -7.41 4.68
CA CYS A 139 7.18 -6.16 4.02
C CYS A 139 6.75 -5.05 5.02
N ALA A 140 6.11 -5.40 6.14
CA ALA A 140 5.81 -4.43 7.19
C ALA A 140 7.09 -3.91 7.87
N TYR A 141 8.08 -4.78 8.06
CA TYR A 141 9.39 -4.41 8.58
C TYR A 141 10.16 -3.51 7.60
N GLU A 142 10.17 -3.87 6.29
CA GLU A 142 10.76 -3.02 5.25
C GLU A 142 10.11 -1.63 5.22
N MET A 143 8.78 -1.54 5.37
CA MET A 143 8.10 -0.24 5.45
C MET A 143 8.58 0.60 6.64
N ALA A 144 8.77 -0.02 7.81
CA ALA A 144 9.29 0.67 8.99
C ALA A 144 10.75 1.10 8.80
N LEU A 145 11.59 0.28 8.14
CA LEU A 145 12.95 0.68 7.76
C LEU A 145 12.94 1.86 6.80
N GLY A 146 12.08 1.84 5.77
CA GLY A 146 11.93 2.96 4.83
C GLY A 146 11.53 4.26 5.51
N GLN A 147 10.61 4.20 6.47
CA GLN A 147 10.23 5.36 7.28
C GLN A 147 11.40 5.89 8.13
N ALA A 148 12.17 4.99 8.77
CA ALA A 148 13.34 5.37 9.55
C ALA A 148 14.44 6.00 8.67
N ASP A 149 14.70 5.41 7.50
CA ASP A 149 15.67 5.90 6.52
C ASP A 149 15.29 7.30 6.02
N GLU A 150 14.00 7.58 5.80
CA GLU A 150 13.52 8.92 5.43
C GLU A 150 13.80 9.95 6.52
N PHE A 151 13.57 9.62 7.79
CA PHE A 151 13.87 10.51 8.92
C PHE A 151 15.35 10.83 9.05
N VAL A 152 16.22 9.85 8.80
CA VAL A 152 17.68 10.01 8.93
C VAL A 152 18.27 10.78 7.75
N ASN A 153 17.65 10.68 6.55
CA ASN A 153 18.20 11.19 5.29
C ASN A 153 17.45 12.44 4.77
N LYS A 154 17.06 13.35 5.65
CA LYS A 154 16.35 14.59 5.25
C LYS A 154 17.23 15.62 4.50
N ASP A 155 18.54 15.36 4.35
CA ASP A 155 19.48 16.29 3.73
C ASP A 155 19.68 16.01 2.23
N ALA A 156 19.83 17.08 1.44
CA ALA A 156 20.05 17.03 -0.02
C ALA A 156 21.40 16.39 -0.47
N SER A 157 22.19 15.83 0.44
CA SER A 157 23.40 15.08 0.13
C SER A 157 23.16 13.60 -0.19
N ILE A 158 21.92 13.14 -0.09
CA ILE A 158 21.51 11.76 -0.40
C ILE A 158 21.60 11.48 -1.91
N LEU A 159 21.98 10.25 -2.27
CA LEU A 159 22.01 9.84 -3.68
C LEU A 159 20.62 9.41 -4.15
N VAL A 160 20.36 9.56 -5.45
CA VAL A 160 19.09 9.14 -6.07
C VAL A 160 18.78 7.68 -5.78
N ASP A 161 19.76 6.79 -5.83
CA ASP A 161 19.56 5.35 -5.54
C ASP A 161 19.08 5.10 -4.11
N ASN A 162 19.55 5.87 -3.13
CA ASN A 162 19.08 5.77 -1.75
C ASN A 162 17.63 6.28 -1.59
N ILE A 163 17.26 7.35 -2.32
CA ILE A 163 15.87 7.84 -2.34
C ILE A 163 14.94 6.76 -2.94
N LEU A 164 15.36 6.14 -4.03
CA LEU A 164 14.59 5.05 -4.64
C LEU A 164 14.49 3.82 -3.72
N GLU A 165 15.51 3.53 -2.93
CA GLU A 165 15.46 2.48 -1.90
C GLU A 165 14.47 2.81 -0.79
N ILE A 166 14.44 4.06 -0.29
CA ILE A 166 13.43 4.53 0.67
C ILE A 166 12.02 4.36 0.08
N TYR A 167 11.78 4.76 -1.16
CA TYR A 167 10.48 4.61 -1.82
C TYR A 167 10.08 3.15 -2.00
N ALA A 168 11.04 2.29 -2.39
CA ALA A 168 10.82 0.86 -2.50
C ALA A 168 10.38 0.25 -1.17
N ARG A 169 11.02 0.64 -0.07
CA ARG A 169 10.72 0.17 1.29
C ARG A 169 9.41 0.78 1.82
N LYS A 170 9.32 2.11 1.89
CA LYS A 170 8.18 2.81 2.51
C LYS A 170 6.87 2.56 1.78
N THR A 171 6.87 2.67 0.45
CA THR A 171 5.66 2.59 -0.38
C THR A 171 5.54 1.26 -1.12
N GLY A 172 6.64 0.78 -1.72
CA GLY A 172 6.68 -0.42 -2.55
C GLY A 172 6.40 -1.71 -1.78
N ALA A 173 6.94 -1.85 -0.57
CA ALA A 173 6.88 -3.09 0.20
C ALA A 173 5.44 -3.60 0.43
N LEU A 174 4.50 -2.75 0.82
CA LEU A 174 3.12 -3.19 1.02
C LEU A 174 2.36 -3.47 -0.28
N LEU A 175 2.73 -2.87 -1.41
CA LEU A 175 2.21 -3.27 -2.72
C LEU A 175 2.74 -4.64 -3.12
N VAL A 176 4.02 -4.91 -2.82
CA VAL A 176 4.63 -6.25 -2.99
C VAL A 176 3.89 -7.28 -2.13
N ALA A 177 3.65 -6.99 -0.85
CA ALA A 177 2.87 -7.87 0.01
C ALA A 177 1.50 -8.18 -0.59
N ALA A 178 0.79 -7.17 -1.11
CA ALA A 178 -0.53 -7.32 -1.71
C ALA A 178 -0.51 -8.25 -2.94
N ALA A 179 0.40 -8.01 -3.89
CA ALA A 179 0.48 -8.80 -5.11
C ALA A 179 0.95 -10.24 -4.82
N VAL A 180 1.99 -10.40 -4.00
CA VAL A 180 2.56 -11.72 -3.68
C VAL A 180 1.58 -12.55 -2.86
N CYS A 181 0.92 -11.98 -1.84
CA CYS A 181 -0.08 -12.72 -1.06
C CYS A 181 -1.33 -13.06 -1.88
N GLY A 182 -1.74 -12.21 -2.84
CA GLY A 182 -2.75 -12.56 -3.83
C GLY A 182 -2.34 -13.77 -4.68
N GLY A 183 -1.08 -13.84 -5.10
CA GLY A 183 -0.49 -14.98 -5.81
C GLY A 183 -0.45 -16.25 -4.95
N ILE A 184 0.02 -16.16 -3.71
CA ILE A 184 0.06 -17.29 -2.76
C ILE A 184 -1.36 -17.85 -2.52
N ALA A 185 -2.35 -16.96 -2.33
CA ALA A 185 -3.74 -17.36 -2.15
C ALA A 185 -4.30 -18.13 -3.36
N ALA A 186 -3.83 -17.81 -4.56
CA ALA A 186 -4.18 -18.50 -5.79
C ALA A 186 -3.38 -19.79 -6.04
N GLY A 187 -2.38 -20.11 -5.20
CA GLY A 187 -1.50 -21.28 -5.39
C GLY A 187 -0.44 -21.09 -6.47
N ALA A 188 0.00 -19.85 -6.69
CA ALA A 188 1.04 -19.53 -7.68
C ALA A 188 2.39 -20.16 -7.34
N ASP A 189 3.14 -20.53 -8.37
CA ASP A 189 4.52 -21.02 -8.23
C ASP A 189 5.53 -19.86 -8.00
N GLY A 190 6.77 -20.22 -7.66
CA GLY A 190 7.82 -19.26 -7.35
C GLY A 190 8.11 -18.27 -8.50
N GLU A 191 8.14 -18.75 -9.76
CA GLU A 191 8.38 -17.89 -10.94
C GLU A 191 7.25 -16.84 -11.09
N THR A 192 6.02 -17.26 -10.89
CA THR A 192 4.85 -16.38 -10.90
C THR A 192 4.92 -15.35 -9.76
N LEU A 193 5.27 -15.79 -8.55
CA LEU A 193 5.44 -14.88 -7.40
C LEU A 193 6.56 -13.85 -7.63
N ASP A 194 7.68 -14.24 -8.26
CA ASP A 194 8.76 -13.31 -8.60
C ASP A 194 8.32 -12.24 -9.61
N LYS A 195 7.53 -12.62 -10.63
CA LYS A 195 6.94 -11.65 -11.58
C LYS A 195 5.97 -10.69 -10.89
N LEU A 196 5.13 -11.19 -9.97
CA LEU A 196 4.21 -10.37 -9.18
C LEU A 196 4.96 -9.41 -8.25
N ARG A 197 6.06 -9.86 -7.63
CA ARG A 197 6.96 -9.03 -6.83
C ARG A 197 7.57 -7.91 -7.67
N ALA A 198 8.12 -8.25 -8.83
CA ALA A 198 8.69 -7.27 -9.75
C ALA A 198 7.64 -6.25 -10.23
N PHE A 199 6.44 -6.71 -10.58
CA PHE A 199 5.32 -5.83 -10.94
C PHE A 199 5.01 -4.83 -9.84
N ALA A 200 4.76 -5.31 -8.62
CA ALA A 200 4.29 -4.47 -7.52
C ALA A 200 5.37 -3.50 -7.02
N LEU A 201 6.64 -3.93 -7.00
CA LEU A 201 7.76 -3.06 -6.63
C LEU A 201 7.90 -1.90 -7.62
N ASN A 202 7.91 -2.20 -8.94
CA ASN A 202 8.02 -1.17 -9.96
C ASN A 202 6.78 -0.25 -9.99
N LEU A 203 5.59 -0.78 -9.72
CA LEU A 203 4.37 0.01 -9.55
C LEU A 203 4.50 0.98 -8.38
N GLY A 204 5.02 0.52 -7.23
CA GLY A 204 5.22 1.35 -6.04
C GLY A 204 6.21 2.49 -6.27
N LEU A 205 7.33 2.20 -6.94
CA LEU A 205 8.32 3.21 -7.32
C LEU A 205 7.73 4.24 -8.29
N ALA A 206 7.06 3.78 -9.35
CA ALA A 206 6.41 4.68 -10.33
C ALA A 206 5.34 5.55 -9.66
N PHE A 207 4.58 4.97 -8.70
CA PHE A 207 3.55 5.66 -7.95
C PHE A 207 4.13 6.79 -7.09
N GLN A 208 5.19 6.51 -6.29
CA GLN A 208 5.81 7.52 -5.44
C GLN A 208 6.47 8.64 -6.27
N LEU A 209 7.20 8.27 -7.32
CA LEU A 209 7.78 9.23 -8.27
C LEU A 209 6.72 10.14 -8.91
N ARG A 210 5.53 9.59 -9.15
CA ARG A 210 4.42 10.37 -9.70
C ARG A 210 3.80 11.31 -8.67
N ASP A 211 3.70 10.88 -7.41
CA ASP A 211 3.26 11.73 -6.30
C ASP A 211 4.19 12.93 -6.13
N ASP A 212 5.49 12.71 -6.09
CA ASP A 212 6.49 13.78 -6.02
C ASP A 212 6.33 14.81 -7.15
N LEU A 213 6.05 14.35 -8.37
CA LEU A 213 5.84 15.22 -9.52
C LEU A 213 4.54 16.05 -9.44
N LEU A 214 3.52 15.53 -8.74
CA LEU A 214 2.23 16.22 -8.53
C LEU A 214 2.29 17.21 -7.37
N ASP A 215 3.05 16.90 -6.33
CA ASP A 215 3.17 17.72 -5.11
C ASP A 215 4.19 18.85 -5.26
N ALA A 216 5.02 18.82 -6.31
CA ALA A 216 6.09 19.80 -6.58
C ALA A 216 5.64 21.26 -6.79
N ASP A 217 4.35 21.55 -6.73
CA ASP A 217 3.81 22.90 -6.74
C ASP A 217 3.73 23.54 -5.32
N GLY A 218 4.04 22.77 -4.24
CA GLY A 218 3.96 23.22 -2.84
C GLY A 218 5.26 23.11 -2.07
N GLU A 219 5.80 21.93 -1.89
CA GLU A 219 7.13 21.65 -1.31
C GLU A 219 7.94 20.82 -2.29
N GLU A 220 9.21 21.22 -2.54
CA GLU A 220 10.08 20.51 -3.48
C GLU A 220 10.41 19.13 -2.91
N SER A 221 9.94 18.04 -3.54
CA SER A 221 10.29 16.68 -3.09
C SER A 221 11.81 16.49 -3.12
N LEU A 222 12.33 15.70 -2.17
CA LEU A 222 13.75 15.44 -2.05
C LEU A 222 14.35 14.89 -3.37
N LEU A 223 13.63 14.03 -4.08
CA LEU A 223 14.06 13.52 -5.38
C LEU A 223 14.17 14.63 -6.43
N ILE A 224 13.20 15.53 -6.50
CA ILE A 224 13.21 16.64 -7.47
C ILE A 224 14.35 17.62 -7.14
N ALA A 225 14.58 17.88 -5.85
CA ALA A 225 15.69 18.71 -5.40
C ALA A 225 17.06 18.12 -5.78
N VAL A 226 17.21 16.79 -5.69
CA VAL A 226 18.49 16.10 -5.96
C VAL A 226 18.68 15.81 -7.45
N ALA A 227 17.67 15.29 -8.15
CA ALA A 227 17.79 14.81 -9.53
C ALA A 227 17.23 15.76 -10.59
N GLY A 228 16.35 16.68 -10.20
CA GLY A 228 15.59 17.55 -11.09
C GLY A 228 14.34 16.86 -11.68
N ARG A 229 13.33 17.68 -12.01
CA ARG A 229 12.02 17.23 -12.52
C ARG A 229 12.11 16.32 -13.75
N ALA A 230 12.95 16.67 -14.72
CA ALA A 230 13.10 15.88 -15.96
C ALA A 230 13.64 14.45 -15.69
N ALA A 231 14.53 14.30 -14.71
CA ALA A 231 15.04 12.98 -14.32
C ALA A 231 13.95 12.18 -13.57
N ALA A 232 13.18 12.81 -12.70
CA ALA A 232 12.04 12.19 -12.01
C ALA A 232 10.97 11.69 -13.00
N GLU A 233 10.62 12.50 -14.02
CA GLU A 233 9.70 12.11 -15.10
C GLU A 233 10.19 10.90 -15.89
N LYS A 234 11.49 10.87 -16.21
CA LYS A 234 12.12 9.74 -16.91
C LYS A 234 12.08 8.47 -16.07
N LEU A 235 12.42 8.56 -14.77
CA LEU A 235 12.38 7.44 -13.84
C LEU A 235 10.95 6.91 -13.69
N ALA A 236 9.95 7.79 -13.52
CA ALA A 236 8.55 7.39 -13.42
C ALA A 236 8.09 6.62 -14.66
N ALA A 237 8.45 7.08 -15.85
CA ALA A 237 8.14 6.39 -17.11
C ALA A 237 8.86 5.02 -17.20
N GLU A 238 10.12 4.95 -16.81
CA GLU A 238 10.92 3.70 -16.82
C GLU A 238 10.32 2.66 -15.88
N TYR A 239 9.98 3.03 -14.62
CA TYR A 239 9.38 2.10 -13.66
C TYR A 239 7.95 1.69 -14.04
N THR A 240 7.19 2.58 -14.70
CA THR A 240 5.90 2.22 -15.31
C THR A 240 6.06 1.12 -16.35
N GLN A 241 7.00 1.27 -17.28
CA GLN A 241 7.27 0.26 -18.31
C GLN A 241 7.74 -1.07 -17.70
N LYS A 242 8.60 -1.04 -16.67
CA LYS A 242 9.03 -2.24 -15.95
C LYS A 242 7.86 -2.96 -15.26
N ALA A 243 6.93 -2.20 -14.65
CA ALA A 243 5.73 -2.77 -14.04
C ALA A 243 4.85 -3.47 -15.09
N GLU A 244 4.56 -2.81 -16.20
CA GLU A 244 3.76 -3.40 -17.28
C GLU A 244 4.42 -4.62 -17.91
N ALA A 245 5.75 -4.57 -18.12
CA ALA A 245 6.53 -5.68 -18.67
C ALA A 245 6.51 -6.91 -17.74
N ALA A 246 6.52 -6.74 -16.43
CA ALA A 246 6.42 -7.84 -15.47
C ALA A 246 5.08 -8.60 -15.57
N LEU A 247 4.03 -7.96 -16.08
CA LEU A 247 2.75 -8.61 -16.37
C LEU A 247 2.72 -9.29 -17.75
N ALA A 248 3.83 -9.26 -18.52
CA ALA A 248 3.89 -9.99 -19.79
C ALA A 248 3.69 -11.50 -19.53
N GLY A 249 2.85 -12.14 -20.35
CA GLY A 249 2.55 -13.58 -20.22
C GLY A 249 1.40 -13.93 -19.27
N PHE A 250 0.96 -13.02 -18.41
CA PHE A 250 -0.27 -13.27 -17.65
C PHE A 250 -1.52 -13.11 -18.54
N GLY A 251 -2.45 -14.08 -18.43
CA GLY A 251 -3.81 -13.92 -18.93
C GLY A 251 -4.62 -12.95 -18.05
N ASN A 252 -5.77 -12.48 -18.51
CA ASN A 252 -6.73 -11.69 -17.72
C ASN A 252 -6.17 -10.46 -16.99
N LYS A 253 -4.96 -10.01 -17.34
CA LYS A 253 -4.24 -8.89 -16.70
C LYS A 253 -4.86 -7.50 -16.91
N GLY A 254 -5.97 -7.42 -17.64
CA GLY A 254 -6.58 -6.14 -18.04
C GLY A 254 -6.94 -5.24 -16.87
N PHE A 255 -7.35 -5.81 -15.71
CA PHE A 255 -7.63 -5.03 -14.51
C PHE A 255 -6.34 -4.41 -13.94
N LEU A 256 -5.26 -5.18 -13.80
CA LEU A 256 -3.99 -4.70 -13.26
C LEU A 256 -3.37 -3.61 -14.13
N LEU A 257 -3.41 -3.77 -15.46
CA LEU A 257 -2.94 -2.72 -16.39
C LEU A 257 -3.75 -1.44 -16.26
N THR A 258 -5.09 -1.53 -16.17
CA THR A 258 -5.94 -0.36 -15.98
C THR A 258 -5.74 0.28 -14.60
N LEU A 259 -5.52 -0.52 -13.55
CA LEU A 259 -5.18 -0.03 -12.22
C LEU A 259 -3.86 0.75 -12.24
N THR A 260 -2.82 0.20 -12.88
CA THR A 260 -1.53 0.86 -13.08
C THR A 260 -1.71 2.21 -13.77
N ASP A 261 -2.41 2.23 -14.91
CA ASP A 261 -2.69 3.46 -15.66
C ASP A 261 -3.40 4.52 -14.80
N LYS A 262 -4.46 4.13 -14.08
CA LYS A 262 -5.24 5.06 -13.23
C LYS A 262 -4.46 5.56 -12.00
N LEU A 263 -3.54 4.77 -11.45
CA LEU A 263 -2.69 5.21 -10.35
C LEU A 263 -1.62 6.19 -10.81
N LEU A 264 -1.08 6.00 -12.01
CA LEU A 264 0.04 6.77 -12.52
C LEU A 264 -0.37 8.00 -13.37
N HIS A 265 -1.59 8.03 -13.92
CA HIS A 265 -2.10 9.14 -14.72
C HIS A 265 -3.24 9.91 -14.03
N ARG A 266 -3.38 9.77 -12.69
CA ARG A 266 -4.35 10.56 -11.93
C ARG A 266 -4.02 12.05 -12.03
N ASN A 267 -5.03 12.86 -12.31
CA ASN A 267 -5.04 14.28 -11.99
C ASN A 267 -5.50 14.40 -10.54
N ARG A 268 -4.79 15.13 -9.70
CA ARG A 268 -5.00 15.31 -8.23
C ARG A 268 -6.26 14.73 -7.68
#